data_6f0edc660a1bc86153bfd688c2c8c707
#
_entry.id   6f0edc660a1bc86153bfd688c2c8c707
#
_cell.length_a   1.000
_cell.length_b   1.000
_cell.length_c   1.000
_cell.angle_alpha   90.00
_cell.angle_beta   90.00
_cell.angle_gamma   90.00
#
_symmetry.space_group_name_H-M   'P 1'
#
loop_
_entity.id
_entity.type
_entity.pdbx_description
1 polymer ?
#
loop_
_entity_poly.entity_id
_entity_poly.type
_entity_poly.pdbx_seq_one_letter_code
_entity_poly.pdbx_strand_id
1 'polypeptide(L)'
;MNYKKKLSYSCLFTILIFIFLSNSYFNFEESLIFGGADGKSYFDISKYSPYLSKDPIQPIHAERFFFPYLIGIISKIFFVDIYTLNRIFVFFLIILINKYIIDFLLKFNIDKHFIILSLILLNLNPYFTRYYIAVPLIINDLIFMLGSIICINSLDEKNKKQFFFGLIISSLARQSALAICISILFIKVIKKNNFFFNYRDVLISFTVFLFVYLMGYLYSSNIPIEGTRSEQYFITIFGLFIENKSFKELLVYFIWPFLSYGPLIIYSFLFIKKNFLQIKGKIDLNIFIIIFSFLIIFQPILQGLEVSGKNIIRLSTLAYPAILIFLIINPEKKKINKFRFLFFITLCLIWSSHPTFSIFSFLEKVKF
;
A
#
# COMPACT_ATOMS: atom_id res chain seq x y z
N MET A 1 16.91 -6.89 24.75
CA MET A 1 15.95 -6.17 23.84
C MET A 1 15.52 -4.89 24.53
N ASN A 2 15.64 -3.72 23.85
CA ASN A 2 15.31 -2.41 24.42
C ASN A 2 13.84 -2.39 24.88
N TYR A 3 13.55 -1.79 26.06
CA TYR A 3 12.19 -1.67 26.62
C TYR A 3 11.16 -1.10 25.63
N LYS A 4 11.55 -0.04 24.88
CA LYS A 4 10.67 0.55 23.83
C LYS A 4 10.27 -0.50 22.78
N LYS A 5 11.19 -1.36 22.37
CA LYS A 5 10.95 -2.41 21.38
C LYS A 5 9.99 -3.47 21.92
N LYS A 6 10.17 -3.92 23.16
CA LYS A 6 9.26 -4.88 23.82
C LYS A 6 7.84 -4.32 23.90
N LEU A 7 7.71 -3.07 24.38
CA LEU A 7 6.41 -2.41 24.51
C LEU A 7 5.69 -2.27 23.15
N SER A 8 6.42 -1.90 22.09
CA SER A 8 5.85 -1.75 20.73
C SER A 8 5.33 -3.08 20.20
N TYR A 9 6.06 -4.19 20.39
CA TYR A 9 5.56 -5.50 19.95
C TYR A 9 4.37 -5.99 20.79
N SER A 10 4.38 -5.78 22.11
CA SER A 10 3.22 -6.11 22.95
C SER A 10 1.98 -5.35 22.49
N CYS A 11 2.11 -4.05 22.22
CA CYS A 11 1.03 -3.23 21.71
C CYS A 11 0.54 -3.74 20.34
N LEU A 12 1.46 -4.06 19.42
CA LEU A 12 1.11 -4.63 18.11
C LEU A 12 0.29 -5.92 18.26
N PHE A 13 0.75 -6.87 19.07
CA PHE A 13 0.03 -8.13 19.27
C PHE A 13 -1.37 -7.89 19.87
N THR A 14 -1.49 -6.99 20.84
CA THR A 14 -2.80 -6.63 21.42
C THR A 14 -3.75 -6.06 20.35
N ILE A 15 -3.26 -5.17 19.48
CA ILE A 15 -4.04 -4.60 18.39
C ILE A 15 -4.46 -5.68 17.39
N LEU A 16 -3.54 -6.57 17.00
CA LEU A 16 -3.85 -7.64 16.04
C LEU A 16 -4.87 -8.64 16.60
N ILE A 17 -4.75 -9.00 17.88
CA ILE A 17 -5.75 -9.85 18.58
C ILE A 17 -7.11 -9.15 18.58
N PHE A 18 -7.16 -7.85 18.94
CA PHE A 18 -8.40 -7.07 18.92
C PHE A 18 -9.03 -7.07 17.52
N ILE A 19 -8.26 -6.81 16.46
CA ILE A 19 -8.76 -6.80 15.09
C ILE A 19 -9.28 -8.19 14.70
N PHE A 20 -8.52 -9.24 15.00
CA PHE A 20 -8.91 -10.61 14.69
C PHE A 20 -10.23 -11.00 15.35
N LEU A 21 -10.37 -10.72 16.65
CA LEU A 21 -11.60 -11.02 17.40
C LEU A 21 -12.79 -10.15 16.94
N SER A 22 -12.54 -8.89 16.59
CA SER A 22 -13.61 -7.97 16.17
C SER A 22 -14.02 -8.15 14.70
N ASN A 23 -13.22 -8.81 13.87
CA ASN A 23 -13.50 -8.95 12.43
C ASN A 23 -14.74 -9.82 12.17
N SER A 24 -15.08 -10.74 13.06
CA SER A 24 -16.28 -11.57 12.96
C SER A 24 -17.61 -10.78 13.10
N TYR A 25 -17.56 -9.59 13.70
CA TYR A 25 -18.73 -8.70 13.83
C TYR A 25 -18.96 -7.81 12.60
N PHE A 26 -18.02 -7.77 11.65
CA PHE A 26 -18.18 -7.04 10.41
C PHE A 26 -18.59 -8.04 9.34
N ASN A 27 -19.89 -8.09 9.01
CA ASN A 27 -20.41 -8.88 7.92
C ASN A 27 -19.81 -8.34 6.60
N PHE A 28 -18.83 -9.04 6.09
CA PHE A 28 -18.35 -8.82 4.73
C PHE A 28 -19.27 -9.65 3.83
N GLU A 29 -19.89 -9.00 2.84
CA GLU A 29 -20.64 -9.73 1.82
C GLU A 29 -19.71 -10.75 1.14
N GLU A 30 -20.22 -11.96 0.85
CA GLU A 30 -19.44 -13.02 0.20
C GLU A 30 -18.82 -12.56 -1.13
N SER A 31 -19.51 -11.68 -1.87
CA SER A 31 -19.00 -11.06 -3.09
C SER A 31 -17.70 -10.26 -2.90
N LEU A 32 -17.43 -9.80 -1.69
CA LEU A 32 -16.26 -9.00 -1.35
C LEU A 32 -15.08 -9.85 -0.87
N ILE A 33 -15.29 -11.11 -0.50
CA ILE A 33 -14.23 -12.06 -0.11
C ILE A 33 -13.16 -12.15 -1.21
N PHE A 34 -13.58 -12.11 -2.47
CA PHE A 34 -12.67 -12.10 -3.61
C PHE A 34 -12.06 -10.71 -3.93
N GLY A 35 -12.48 -9.64 -3.24
CA GLY A 35 -11.98 -8.29 -3.55
C GLY A 35 -12.34 -7.82 -4.96
N GLY A 36 -13.50 -8.26 -5.47
CA GLY A 36 -13.93 -7.98 -6.83
C GLY A 36 -13.10 -8.73 -7.89
N ALA A 37 -12.94 -8.13 -9.05
CA ALA A 37 -12.25 -8.73 -10.20
C ALA A 37 -10.77 -9.07 -9.91
N ASP A 38 -10.07 -8.25 -9.09
CA ASP A 38 -8.67 -8.47 -8.74
C ASP A 38 -8.47 -9.81 -8.03
N GLY A 39 -9.24 -10.06 -6.96
CA GLY A 39 -9.10 -11.26 -6.15
C GLY A 39 -9.50 -12.53 -6.91
N LYS A 40 -10.54 -12.45 -7.75
CA LYS A 40 -10.91 -13.56 -8.64
C LYS A 40 -9.77 -13.90 -9.58
N SER A 41 -9.20 -12.91 -10.25
CA SER A 41 -8.06 -13.08 -11.15
C SER A 41 -6.86 -13.74 -10.47
N TYR A 42 -6.52 -13.31 -9.24
CA TYR A 42 -5.40 -13.90 -8.48
C TYR A 42 -5.72 -15.32 -7.99
N PHE A 43 -6.96 -15.60 -7.62
CA PHE A 43 -7.39 -16.95 -7.30
C PHE A 43 -7.25 -17.89 -8.50
N ASP A 44 -7.69 -17.46 -9.69
CA ASP A 44 -7.62 -18.25 -10.91
C ASP A 44 -6.17 -18.56 -11.30
N ILE A 45 -5.25 -17.57 -11.19
CA ILE A 45 -3.81 -17.81 -11.39
C ILE A 45 -3.29 -18.87 -10.40
N SER A 46 -3.66 -18.77 -9.12
CA SER A 46 -3.22 -19.71 -8.09
C SER A 46 -3.78 -21.13 -8.33
N LYS A 47 -5.03 -21.23 -8.72
CA LYS A 47 -5.75 -22.48 -8.99
C LYS A 47 -5.07 -23.30 -10.09
N TYR A 48 -4.66 -22.64 -11.16
CA TYR A 48 -4.05 -23.33 -12.30
C TYR A 48 -2.55 -23.60 -12.14
N SER A 49 -1.83 -22.89 -11.27
CA SER A 49 -0.40 -23.10 -11.05
C SER A 49 -0.07 -24.58 -10.76
N PRO A 50 1.04 -25.17 -11.26
CA PRO A 50 2.12 -24.54 -12.03
C PRO A 50 1.83 -24.36 -13.52
N TYR A 51 0.64 -24.62 -13.98
CA TYR A 51 0.23 -24.41 -15.36
C TYR A 51 -0.30 -22.99 -15.58
N LEU A 52 -0.45 -22.61 -16.84
CA LEU A 52 -1.06 -21.33 -17.22
C LEU A 52 -2.57 -21.36 -16.95
N SER A 53 -3.14 -20.20 -16.59
CA SER A 53 -4.59 -20.08 -16.40
C SER A 53 -5.34 -20.41 -17.69
N LYS A 54 -6.44 -21.17 -17.54
CA LYS A 54 -7.37 -21.45 -18.63
C LYS A 54 -8.56 -20.50 -18.62
N ASP A 55 -8.81 -19.84 -17.49
CA ASP A 55 -9.88 -18.85 -17.34
C ASP A 55 -9.37 -17.48 -17.82
N PRO A 56 -10.23 -16.68 -18.49
CA PRO A 56 -9.86 -15.37 -18.95
C PRO A 56 -9.59 -14.43 -17.76
N ILE A 57 -8.49 -13.67 -17.84
CA ILE A 57 -8.01 -12.78 -16.80
C ILE A 57 -7.77 -11.40 -17.39
N GLN A 58 -8.10 -10.35 -16.63
CA GLN A 58 -7.77 -8.99 -17.04
C GLN A 58 -6.25 -8.82 -17.18
N PRO A 59 -5.75 -8.23 -18.30
CA PRO A 59 -4.31 -8.11 -18.57
C PRO A 59 -3.51 -7.51 -17.40
N ILE A 60 -3.99 -6.44 -16.78
CA ILE A 60 -3.32 -5.78 -15.65
C ILE A 60 -3.15 -6.72 -14.44
N HIS A 61 -4.13 -7.62 -14.19
CA HIS A 61 -4.04 -8.59 -13.10
C HIS A 61 -3.14 -9.76 -13.50
N ALA A 62 -3.19 -10.21 -14.75
CA ALA A 62 -2.33 -11.24 -15.27
C ALA A 62 -0.84 -10.87 -15.20
N GLU A 63 -0.50 -9.60 -15.40
CA GLU A 63 0.87 -9.10 -15.27
C GLU A 63 1.41 -9.11 -13.84
N ARG A 64 0.54 -9.24 -12.83
CA ARG A 64 0.89 -9.36 -11.40
C ARG A 64 0.89 -10.81 -10.94
N PHE A 65 1.14 -11.75 -11.83
CA PHE A 65 0.97 -13.19 -11.63
C PHE A 65 1.87 -13.79 -10.56
N PHE A 66 3.06 -13.24 -10.34
CA PHE A 66 4.16 -13.91 -9.66
C PHE A 66 3.79 -14.46 -8.27
N PHE A 67 3.25 -13.63 -7.38
CA PHE A 67 2.89 -14.10 -6.04
C PHE A 67 1.66 -15.01 -6.02
N PRO A 68 0.56 -14.72 -6.72
CA PRO A 68 -0.53 -15.67 -6.88
C PRO A 68 -0.07 -17.03 -7.44
N TYR A 69 0.82 -17.02 -8.41
CA TYR A 69 1.38 -18.24 -8.99
C TYR A 69 2.19 -19.05 -7.97
N LEU A 70 3.05 -18.39 -7.18
CA LEU A 70 3.80 -19.03 -6.10
C LEU A 70 2.88 -19.62 -5.03
N ILE A 71 1.84 -18.89 -4.64
CA ILE A 71 0.85 -19.36 -3.66
C ILE A 71 0.17 -20.62 -4.18
N GLY A 72 -0.19 -20.67 -5.46
CA GLY A 72 -0.79 -21.86 -6.06
C GLY A 72 0.15 -23.07 -6.05
N ILE A 73 1.44 -22.88 -6.31
CA ILE A 73 2.44 -23.95 -6.20
C ILE A 73 2.54 -24.43 -4.75
N ILE A 74 2.69 -23.52 -3.79
CA ILE A 74 2.81 -23.85 -2.36
C ILE A 74 1.55 -24.57 -1.87
N SER A 75 0.36 -24.12 -2.28
CA SER A 75 -0.92 -24.75 -1.97
C SER A 75 -0.92 -26.21 -2.39
N LYS A 76 -0.45 -26.54 -3.59
CA LYS A 76 -0.37 -27.90 -4.11
C LYS A 76 0.68 -28.76 -3.41
N ILE A 77 1.84 -28.19 -3.09
CA ILE A 77 2.91 -28.94 -2.40
C ILE A 77 2.49 -29.32 -0.98
N PHE A 78 1.84 -28.40 -0.26
CA PHE A 78 1.47 -28.60 1.15
C PHE A 78 0.03 -29.07 1.33
N PHE A 79 -0.75 -29.24 0.26
CA PHE A 79 -2.17 -29.62 0.30
C PHE A 79 -3.01 -28.66 1.17
N VAL A 80 -2.68 -27.37 1.16
CA VAL A 80 -3.37 -26.32 1.88
C VAL A 80 -4.26 -25.56 0.91
N ASP A 81 -5.49 -25.27 1.30
CA ASP A 81 -6.39 -24.43 0.52
C ASP A 81 -5.80 -23.06 0.22
N ILE A 82 -5.99 -22.58 -1.02
CA ILE A 82 -5.44 -21.30 -1.53
C ILE A 82 -5.88 -20.13 -0.65
N TYR A 83 -7.13 -20.11 -0.22
CA TYR A 83 -7.67 -19.03 0.60
C TYR A 83 -7.03 -19.00 2.00
N THR A 84 -6.92 -20.17 2.63
CA THR A 84 -6.24 -20.33 3.92
C THR A 84 -4.78 -19.92 3.85
N LEU A 85 -4.10 -20.33 2.78
CA LEU A 85 -2.70 -19.97 2.58
C LEU A 85 -2.51 -18.45 2.40
N ASN A 86 -3.36 -17.80 1.62
CA ASN A 86 -3.37 -16.34 1.48
C ASN A 86 -3.58 -15.64 2.84
N ARG A 87 -4.50 -16.12 3.69
CA ARG A 87 -4.72 -15.58 5.04
C ARG A 87 -3.45 -15.65 5.90
N ILE A 88 -2.75 -16.80 5.86
CA ILE A 88 -1.50 -16.98 6.59
C ILE A 88 -0.44 -15.97 6.11
N PHE A 89 -0.28 -15.84 4.79
CA PHE A 89 0.66 -14.89 4.22
C PHE A 89 0.31 -13.43 4.51
N VAL A 90 -0.97 -13.05 4.44
CA VAL A 90 -1.45 -11.71 4.79
C VAL A 90 -1.09 -11.38 6.24
N PHE A 91 -1.36 -12.29 7.18
CA PHE A 91 -1.02 -12.08 8.58
C PHE A 91 0.49 -11.90 8.80
N PHE A 92 1.30 -12.74 8.14
CA PHE A 92 2.75 -12.64 8.17
C PHE A 92 3.26 -11.31 7.59
N LEU A 93 2.72 -10.87 6.46
CA LEU A 93 3.09 -9.60 5.82
C LEU A 93 2.74 -8.39 6.68
N ILE A 94 1.56 -8.39 7.33
CA ILE A 94 1.18 -7.33 8.26
C ILE A 94 2.19 -7.25 9.42
N ILE A 95 2.60 -8.38 9.99
CA ILE A 95 3.64 -8.42 11.04
C ILE A 95 4.96 -7.86 10.50
N LEU A 96 5.38 -8.25 9.30
CA LEU A 96 6.63 -7.76 8.69
C LEU A 96 6.59 -6.25 8.44
N ILE A 97 5.51 -5.74 7.87
CA ILE A 97 5.32 -4.30 7.63
C ILE A 97 5.46 -3.53 8.96
N ASN A 98 4.75 -3.96 9.99
CA ASN A 98 4.82 -3.34 11.30
C ASN A 98 6.23 -3.43 11.92
N LYS A 99 6.91 -4.57 11.78
CA LYS A 99 8.29 -4.74 12.22
C LYS A 99 9.22 -3.73 11.57
N TYR A 100 9.15 -3.60 10.23
CA TYR A 100 9.99 -2.64 9.50
C TYR A 100 9.72 -1.20 9.93
N ILE A 101 8.47 -0.82 10.17
CA ILE A 101 8.10 0.50 10.67
C ILE A 101 8.63 0.71 12.10
N ILE A 102 8.44 -0.25 13.01
CA ILE A 102 8.96 -0.15 14.38
C ILE A 102 10.47 0.01 14.37
N ASP A 103 11.19 -0.87 13.67
CA ASP A 103 12.65 -0.85 13.63
C ASP A 103 13.16 0.47 13.00
N PHE A 104 12.48 1.00 12.00
CA PHE A 104 12.78 2.29 11.40
C PHE A 104 12.56 3.45 12.39
N LEU A 105 11.41 3.54 13.04
CA LEU A 105 11.09 4.62 13.97
C LEU A 105 12.02 4.62 15.21
N LEU A 106 12.45 3.45 15.66
CA LEU A 106 13.40 3.33 16.77
C LEU A 106 14.77 3.95 16.45
N LYS A 107 15.22 3.93 15.20
CA LYS A 107 16.47 4.57 14.76
C LYS A 107 16.44 6.08 14.94
N PHE A 108 15.29 6.72 14.79
CA PHE A 108 15.13 8.17 14.95
C PHE A 108 14.93 8.62 16.39
N ASN A 109 15.08 7.74 17.38
CA ASN A 109 14.86 8.05 18.79
C ASN A 109 13.49 8.66 19.09
N ILE A 110 12.49 8.27 18.33
CA ILE A 110 11.10 8.73 18.48
C ILE A 110 10.56 8.31 19.87
N ASP A 111 9.74 9.17 20.47
CA ASP A 111 9.07 8.84 21.74
C ASP A 111 8.19 7.60 21.56
N LYS A 112 8.15 6.75 22.60
CA LYS A 112 7.36 5.52 22.62
C LYS A 112 5.87 5.75 22.29
N HIS A 113 5.31 6.87 22.72
CA HIS A 113 3.91 7.19 22.44
C HIS A 113 3.64 7.44 20.95
N PHE A 114 4.58 8.04 20.23
CA PHE A 114 4.46 8.19 18.77
C PHE A 114 4.60 6.86 18.04
N ILE A 115 5.47 5.95 18.53
CA ILE A 115 5.59 4.60 17.94
C ILE A 115 4.30 3.82 18.15
N ILE A 116 3.74 3.84 19.37
CA ILE A 116 2.45 3.20 19.66
C ILE A 116 1.33 3.81 18.83
N LEU A 117 1.28 5.15 18.74
CA LEU A 117 0.29 5.83 17.92
C LEU A 117 0.41 5.47 16.44
N SER A 118 1.63 5.30 15.91
CA SER A 118 1.82 4.85 14.53
C SER A 118 1.25 3.45 14.29
N LEU A 119 1.42 2.53 15.24
CA LEU A 119 0.84 1.19 15.17
C LEU A 119 -0.69 1.22 15.21
N ILE A 120 -1.25 2.09 16.05
CA ILE A 120 -2.70 2.29 16.16
C ILE A 120 -3.24 2.87 14.86
N LEU A 121 -2.64 3.96 14.36
CA LEU A 121 -3.04 4.62 13.11
C LEU A 121 -2.98 3.65 11.92
N LEU A 122 -1.94 2.83 11.83
CA LEU A 122 -1.79 1.87 10.75
C LEU A 122 -2.80 0.73 10.84
N ASN A 123 -2.86 0.05 11.98
CA ASN A 123 -3.57 -1.21 12.08
C ASN A 123 -5.07 -1.05 12.35
N LEU A 124 -5.50 0.03 13.01
CA LEU A 124 -6.91 0.35 13.15
C LEU A 124 -7.49 1.09 11.94
N ASN A 125 -6.68 1.37 10.92
CA ASN A 125 -7.21 1.86 9.65
C ASN A 125 -8.08 0.77 9.01
N PRO A 126 -9.38 1.05 8.75
CA PRO A 126 -10.31 0.07 8.20
C PRO A 126 -9.92 -0.39 6.79
N TYR A 127 -9.18 0.44 6.04
CA TYR A 127 -8.72 0.15 4.68
C TYR A 127 -7.32 -0.50 4.62
N PHE A 128 -6.73 -0.83 5.76
CA PHE A 128 -5.44 -1.51 5.83
C PHE A 128 -5.58 -2.90 6.47
N THR A 129 -5.21 -3.09 7.73
CA THR A 129 -5.11 -4.42 8.35
C THR A 129 -6.42 -5.20 8.29
N ARG A 130 -7.53 -4.56 8.65
CA ARG A 130 -8.86 -5.20 8.63
C ARG A 130 -9.28 -5.61 7.22
N TYR A 131 -9.07 -4.72 6.25
CA TYR A 131 -9.41 -4.98 4.86
C TYR A 131 -8.68 -6.21 4.31
N TYR A 132 -7.35 -6.27 4.46
CA TYR A 132 -6.56 -7.38 3.91
C TYR A 132 -6.79 -8.71 4.64
N ILE A 133 -7.12 -8.68 5.94
CA ILE A 133 -7.54 -9.91 6.65
C ILE A 133 -8.86 -10.44 6.09
N ALA A 134 -9.79 -9.55 5.72
CA ALA A 134 -11.09 -9.93 5.16
C ALA A 134 -10.97 -10.37 3.69
N VAL A 135 -10.08 -9.73 2.92
CA VAL A 135 -9.90 -9.96 1.48
C VAL A 135 -8.47 -10.43 1.19
N PRO A 136 -8.08 -11.64 1.62
CA PRO A 136 -6.69 -12.09 1.61
C PRO A 136 -6.13 -12.34 0.20
N LEU A 137 -6.97 -12.51 -0.80
CA LEU A 137 -6.53 -12.77 -2.18
C LEU A 137 -5.80 -11.56 -2.81
N ILE A 138 -5.95 -10.35 -2.25
CA ILE A 138 -5.26 -9.13 -2.74
C ILE A 138 -3.91 -8.94 -2.04
N ILE A 139 -3.17 -10.00 -1.84
CA ILE A 139 -1.87 -10.01 -1.15
C ILE A 139 -0.81 -9.14 -1.84
N ASN A 140 -0.91 -8.94 -3.16
CA ASN A 140 0.02 -8.14 -3.94
C ASN A 140 0.14 -6.70 -3.42
N ASP A 141 -0.94 -6.14 -2.89
CA ASP A 141 -0.94 -4.79 -2.31
C ASP A 141 -0.05 -4.71 -1.07
N LEU A 142 -0.14 -5.70 -0.17
CA LEU A 142 0.71 -5.76 1.03
C LEU A 142 2.18 -5.98 0.68
N ILE A 143 2.46 -6.82 -0.30
CA ILE A 143 3.83 -7.08 -0.77
C ILE A 143 4.43 -5.82 -1.38
N PHE A 144 3.66 -5.07 -2.17
CA PHE A 144 4.06 -3.78 -2.70
C PHE A 144 4.39 -2.78 -1.58
N MET A 145 3.53 -2.67 -0.57
CA MET A 145 3.77 -1.80 0.58
C MET A 145 5.03 -2.21 1.36
N LEU A 146 5.24 -3.51 1.59
CA LEU A 146 6.44 -4.02 2.24
C LEU A 146 7.70 -3.64 1.46
N GLY A 147 7.73 -3.89 0.15
CA GLY A 147 8.85 -3.54 -0.70
C GLY A 147 9.13 -2.03 -0.71
N SER A 148 8.08 -1.19 -0.73
CA SER A 148 8.19 0.26 -0.64
C SER A 148 8.79 0.72 0.69
N ILE A 149 8.41 0.12 1.81
CA ILE A 149 8.99 0.41 3.13
C ILE A 149 10.46 -0.02 3.20
N ILE A 150 10.81 -1.15 2.59
CA ILE A 150 12.22 -1.59 2.48
C ILE A 150 13.02 -0.56 1.69
N CYS A 151 12.49 -0.01 0.58
CA CYS A 151 13.12 1.08 -0.17
C CYS A 151 13.30 2.32 0.69
N ILE A 152 12.29 2.74 1.45
CA ILE A 152 12.35 3.90 2.34
C ILE A 152 13.44 3.70 3.41
N ASN A 153 13.49 2.54 4.06
CA ASN A 153 14.50 2.22 5.07
C ASN A 153 15.92 2.24 4.50
N SER A 154 16.08 1.72 3.28
CA SER A 154 17.36 1.64 2.60
C SER A 154 17.91 3.01 2.18
N LEU A 155 17.04 3.98 1.90
CA LEU A 155 17.43 5.37 1.61
C LEU A 155 18.07 6.05 2.83
N ASP A 156 17.52 5.79 4.02
CA ASP A 156 18.09 6.30 5.28
C ASP A 156 19.44 5.66 5.59
N GLU A 157 19.56 4.34 5.38
CA GLU A 157 20.79 3.57 5.59
C GLU A 157 21.81 3.73 4.46
N LYS A 158 21.45 4.38 3.37
CA LYS A 158 22.26 4.49 2.13
C LYS A 158 22.67 3.10 1.58
N ASN A 159 21.80 2.12 1.74
CA ASN A 159 22.05 0.73 1.35
C ASN A 159 21.41 0.41 -0.02
N LYS A 160 22.21 0.52 -1.07
CA LYS A 160 21.72 0.26 -2.45
C LYS A 160 21.21 -1.18 -2.65
N LYS A 161 21.86 -2.19 -2.06
CA LYS A 161 21.45 -3.59 -2.22
C LYS A 161 20.04 -3.82 -1.66
N GLN A 162 19.79 -3.29 -0.47
CA GLN A 162 18.47 -3.38 0.17
C GLN A 162 17.42 -2.59 -0.61
N PHE A 163 17.79 -1.44 -1.20
CA PHE A 163 16.90 -0.68 -2.08
C PHE A 163 16.46 -1.49 -3.29
N PHE A 164 17.42 -2.08 -4.02
CA PHE A 164 17.10 -2.90 -5.19
C PHE A 164 16.28 -4.13 -4.82
N PHE A 165 16.54 -4.75 -3.69
CA PHE A 165 15.71 -5.84 -3.17
C PHE A 165 14.26 -5.40 -2.93
N GLY A 166 14.04 -4.26 -2.26
CA GLY A 166 12.72 -3.67 -2.06
C GLY A 166 12.02 -3.33 -3.37
N LEU A 167 12.77 -2.77 -4.34
CA LEU A 167 12.26 -2.45 -5.67
C LEU A 167 11.81 -3.70 -6.43
N ILE A 168 12.59 -4.77 -6.41
CA ILE A 168 12.22 -6.05 -7.06
C ILE A 168 10.92 -6.58 -6.46
N ILE A 169 10.82 -6.65 -5.13
CA ILE A 169 9.61 -7.11 -4.43
C ILE A 169 8.40 -6.26 -4.82
N SER A 170 8.55 -4.93 -4.81
CA SER A 170 7.46 -4.01 -5.18
C SER A 170 7.05 -4.20 -6.65
N SER A 171 8.02 -4.37 -7.56
CA SER A 171 7.78 -4.52 -9.00
C SER A 171 7.08 -5.84 -9.33
N LEU A 172 7.48 -6.94 -8.68
CA LEU A 172 6.81 -8.25 -8.81
C LEU A 172 5.35 -8.23 -8.31
N ALA A 173 5.06 -7.33 -7.39
CA ALA A 173 3.71 -7.19 -6.84
C ALA A 173 2.82 -6.26 -7.67
N ARG A 174 3.33 -5.10 -8.12
CA ARG A 174 2.51 -4.09 -8.81
C ARG A 174 3.33 -3.19 -9.75
N GLN A 175 2.74 -2.82 -10.89
CA GLN A 175 3.29 -1.84 -11.82
C GLN A 175 3.46 -0.45 -11.18
N SER A 176 2.72 -0.15 -10.11
CA SER A 176 2.87 1.08 -9.31
C SER A 176 4.28 1.26 -8.73
N ALA A 177 5.13 0.22 -8.74
CA ALA A 177 6.55 0.31 -8.37
C ALA A 177 7.34 1.29 -9.27
N LEU A 178 6.84 1.63 -10.45
CA LEU A 178 7.38 2.72 -11.27
C LEU A 178 7.49 4.04 -10.48
N ALA A 179 6.58 4.29 -9.55
CA ALA A 179 6.63 5.47 -8.69
C ALA A 179 7.91 5.53 -7.84
N ILE A 180 8.49 4.38 -7.44
CA ILE A 180 9.78 4.31 -6.74
C ILE A 180 10.90 4.80 -7.67
N CYS A 181 10.94 4.31 -8.92
CA CYS A 181 11.94 4.70 -9.91
C CYS A 181 11.86 6.19 -10.24
N ILE A 182 10.66 6.69 -10.45
CA ILE A 182 10.43 8.12 -10.72
C ILE A 182 10.87 8.96 -9.53
N SER A 183 10.58 8.54 -8.29
CA SER A 183 10.96 9.29 -7.08
C SER A 183 12.47 9.44 -6.93
N ILE A 184 13.26 8.38 -7.17
CA ILE A 184 14.74 8.50 -7.13
C ILE A 184 15.30 9.32 -8.28
N LEU A 185 14.68 9.26 -9.46
CA LEU A 185 15.06 10.12 -10.59
C LEU A 185 14.87 11.60 -10.24
N PHE A 186 13.71 11.97 -9.70
CA PHE A 186 13.46 13.35 -9.26
C PHE A 186 14.46 13.84 -8.21
N ILE A 187 14.77 13.02 -7.20
CA ILE A 187 15.78 13.38 -6.20
C ILE A 187 17.13 13.57 -6.89
N LYS A 188 17.52 12.69 -7.79
CA LYS A 188 18.78 12.78 -8.51
C LYS A 188 18.88 14.04 -9.34
N VAL A 189 17.81 14.45 -10.01
CA VAL A 189 17.73 15.70 -10.78
C VAL A 189 17.86 16.92 -9.88
N ILE A 190 17.14 16.93 -8.74
CA ILE A 190 17.16 18.08 -7.80
C ILE A 190 18.51 18.18 -7.08
N LYS A 191 19.07 17.06 -6.62
CA LYS A 191 20.29 17.02 -5.79
C LYS A 191 21.59 16.85 -6.56
N LYS A 192 21.51 16.53 -7.85
CA LYS A 192 22.68 16.33 -8.73
C LYS A 192 23.73 15.39 -8.07
N ASN A 193 24.88 15.96 -7.67
CA ASN A 193 26.00 15.18 -7.13
C ASN A 193 25.88 14.85 -5.63
N ASN A 194 24.94 15.46 -4.91
CA ASN A 194 24.79 15.28 -3.46
C ASN A 194 23.88 14.13 -3.05
N PHE A 195 23.42 13.33 -4.00
CA PHE A 195 22.60 12.14 -3.74
C PHE A 195 23.44 10.87 -3.88
N PHE A 196 23.28 9.89 -2.97
CA PHE A 196 24.12 8.69 -2.91
C PHE A 196 23.87 7.71 -4.09
N PHE A 197 22.73 7.81 -4.77
CA PHE A 197 22.52 7.17 -6.07
C PHE A 197 23.15 8.01 -7.19
N ASN A 198 23.87 7.36 -8.08
CA ASN A 198 24.32 7.95 -9.32
C ASN A 198 23.33 7.70 -10.47
N TYR A 199 23.55 8.29 -11.64
CA TYR A 199 22.66 8.09 -12.79
C TYR A 199 22.60 6.62 -13.27
N ARG A 200 23.70 5.87 -13.10
CA ARG A 200 23.74 4.43 -13.39
C ARG A 200 22.78 3.67 -12.47
N ASP A 201 22.76 3.98 -11.19
CA ASP A 201 21.84 3.33 -10.23
C ASP A 201 20.38 3.62 -10.57
N VAL A 202 20.06 4.86 -10.99
CA VAL A 202 18.73 5.23 -11.45
C VAL A 202 18.36 4.42 -12.70
N LEU A 203 19.27 4.32 -13.69
CA LEU A 203 19.05 3.52 -14.89
C LEU A 203 18.81 2.04 -14.54
N ILE A 204 19.64 1.47 -13.65
CA ILE A 204 19.45 0.08 -13.17
C ILE A 204 18.06 -0.09 -12.53
N SER A 205 17.56 0.90 -11.79
CA SER A 205 16.22 0.83 -11.20
C SER A 205 15.12 0.71 -12.25
N PHE A 206 15.20 1.51 -13.30
CA PHE A 206 14.24 1.41 -14.42
C PHE A 206 14.39 0.10 -15.18
N THR A 207 15.63 -0.38 -15.40
CA THR A 207 15.89 -1.67 -16.06
C THR A 207 15.30 -2.83 -15.25
N VAL A 208 15.49 -2.85 -13.93
CA VAL A 208 14.90 -3.86 -13.03
C VAL A 208 13.37 -3.83 -13.12
N PHE A 209 12.77 -2.65 -13.02
CA PHE A 209 11.32 -2.50 -13.15
C PHE A 209 10.84 -3.01 -14.52
N LEU A 210 11.47 -2.58 -15.60
CA LEU A 210 11.10 -2.98 -16.98
C LEU A 210 11.25 -4.49 -17.19
N PHE A 211 12.30 -5.09 -16.66
CA PHE A 211 12.51 -6.55 -16.75
C PHE A 211 11.36 -7.31 -16.07
N VAL A 212 10.99 -6.91 -14.85
CA VAL A 212 9.86 -7.53 -14.12
C VAL A 212 8.56 -7.32 -14.86
N TYR A 213 8.33 -6.12 -15.38
CA TYR A 213 7.15 -5.79 -16.18
C TYR A 213 7.06 -6.67 -17.44
N LEU A 214 8.17 -6.86 -18.16
CA LEU A 214 8.24 -7.73 -19.33
C LEU A 214 7.96 -9.20 -18.99
N MET A 215 8.41 -9.70 -17.83
CA MET A 215 8.06 -11.04 -17.36
C MET A 215 6.54 -11.18 -17.16
N GLY A 216 5.89 -10.18 -16.53
CA GLY A 216 4.45 -10.15 -16.38
C GLY A 216 3.71 -10.10 -17.72
N TYR A 217 4.19 -9.27 -18.62
CA TYR A 217 3.66 -9.18 -19.99
C TYR A 217 3.77 -10.51 -20.75
N LEU A 218 4.90 -11.20 -20.66
CA LEU A 218 5.09 -12.52 -21.29
C LEU A 218 4.14 -13.56 -20.68
N TYR A 219 3.96 -13.57 -19.37
CA TYR A 219 2.96 -14.45 -18.74
C TYR A 219 1.55 -14.14 -19.27
N SER A 220 1.14 -12.88 -19.24
CA SER A 220 -0.19 -12.46 -19.67
C SER A 220 -0.44 -12.69 -21.17
N SER A 221 0.62 -12.74 -22.01
CA SER A 221 0.49 -13.03 -23.44
C SER A 221 0.22 -14.50 -23.77
N ASN A 222 0.44 -15.38 -22.82
CA ASN A 222 0.26 -16.84 -22.99
C ASN A 222 -1.00 -17.37 -22.30
N ILE A 223 -1.88 -16.51 -21.81
CA ILE A 223 -3.15 -16.90 -21.19
C ILE A 223 -4.33 -16.20 -21.88
N PRO A 224 -5.56 -16.74 -21.76
CA PRO A 224 -6.75 -16.01 -22.19
C PRO A 224 -6.90 -14.70 -21.41
N ILE A 225 -7.23 -13.61 -22.10
CA ILE A 225 -7.43 -12.29 -21.50
C ILE A 225 -8.84 -11.78 -21.69
N GLU A 226 -9.37 -11.05 -20.69
CA GLU A 226 -10.63 -10.30 -20.81
C GLU A 226 -10.36 -8.94 -21.44
N GLY A 227 -11.01 -8.64 -22.58
CA GLY A 227 -10.88 -7.37 -23.28
C GLY A 227 -9.56 -7.22 -24.05
N THR A 228 -9.32 -6.03 -24.56
CA THR A 228 -8.10 -5.73 -25.33
C THR A 228 -7.07 -5.02 -24.43
N ARG A 229 -5.79 -5.36 -24.57
CA ARG A 229 -4.71 -4.72 -23.81
C ARG A 229 -4.60 -3.23 -24.09
N SER A 230 -4.70 -2.84 -25.37
CA SER A 230 -4.58 -1.44 -25.78
C SER A 230 -5.65 -0.56 -25.12
N GLU A 231 -6.90 -1.01 -25.07
CA GLU A 231 -7.97 -0.31 -24.36
C GLU A 231 -7.67 -0.19 -22.87
N GLN A 232 -7.30 -1.29 -22.20
CA GLN A 232 -7.03 -1.25 -20.78
C GLN A 232 -5.88 -0.32 -20.41
N TYR A 233 -4.77 -0.33 -21.16
CA TYR A 233 -3.68 0.60 -20.92
C TYR A 233 -4.06 2.04 -21.21
N PHE A 234 -4.78 2.29 -22.28
CA PHE A 234 -5.21 3.63 -22.66
C PHE A 234 -6.15 4.21 -21.58
N ILE A 235 -7.14 3.44 -21.15
CA ILE A 235 -8.07 3.85 -20.10
C ILE A 235 -7.32 3.99 -18.73
N THR A 236 -6.36 3.11 -18.45
CA THR A 236 -5.56 3.20 -17.21
C THR A 236 -4.75 4.49 -17.10
N ILE A 237 -4.34 5.10 -18.22
CA ILE A 237 -3.54 6.34 -18.22
C ILE A 237 -4.42 7.57 -18.41
N PHE A 238 -5.44 7.48 -19.23
CA PHE A 238 -6.24 8.63 -19.69
C PHE A 238 -7.71 8.55 -19.30
N GLY A 239 -8.14 7.56 -18.50
CA GLY A 239 -9.55 7.34 -18.17
C GLY A 239 -10.25 8.60 -17.67
N LEU A 240 -9.62 9.36 -16.77
CA LEU A 240 -10.15 10.60 -16.23
C LEU A 240 -10.52 11.63 -17.33
N PHE A 241 -9.74 11.68 -18.40
CA PHE A 241 -9.92 12.65 -19.49
C PHE A 241 -10.95 12.23 -20.54
N ILE A 242 -11.29 10.94 -20.57
CA ILE A 242 -12.22 10.36 -21.56
C ILE A 242 -13.64 10.33 -21.00
N GLU A 243 -13.77 10.16 -19.70
CA GLU A 243 -15.04 10.07 -19.01
C GLU A 243 -15.76 11.43 -19.00
N ASN A 244 -16.97 11.48 -19.56
CA ASN A 244 -17.87 12.65 -19.45
C ASN A 244 -18.48 12.67 -18.03
N LYS A 245 -17.83 13.35 -17.10
CA LYS A 245 -18.29 13.47 -15.70
C LYS A 245 -18.71 14.87 -15.35
N SER A 246 -19.72 14.99 -14.51
CA SER A 246 -20.11 16.25 -13.91
C SER A 246 -19.01 16.77 -12.97
N PHE A 247 -18.95 18.08 -12.77
CA PHE A 247 -18.00 18.69 -11.84
C PHE A 247 -18.16 18.12 -10.41
N LYS A 248 -19.39 17.81 -10.00
CA LYS A 248 -19.68 17.21 -8.69
C LYS A 248 -19.05 15.83 -8.54
N GLU A 249 -19.14 14.98 -9.54
CA GLU A 249 -18.53 13.65 -9.57
C GLU A 249 -17.01 13.73 -9.51
N LEU A 250 -16.40 14.63 -10.28
CA LEU A 250 -14.97 14.88 -10.23
C LEU A 250 -14.51 15.33 -8.85
N LEU A 251 -15.24 16.25 -8.21
CA LEU A 251 -14.90 16.74 -6.88
C LEU A 251 -14.94 15.62 -5.83
N VAL A 252 -15.97 14.79 -5.85
CA VAL A 252 -16.08 13.61 -4.98
C VAL A 252 -14.92 12.66 -5.23
N TYR A 253 -14.57 12.42 -6.49
CA TYR A 253 -13.49 11.53 -6.89
C TYR A 253 -12.12 12.00 -6.40
N PHE A 254 -11.86 13.31 -6.41
CA PHE A 254 -10.63 13.87 -5.84
C PHE A 254 -10.57 13.80 -4.31
N ILE A 255 -11.72 13.81 -3.62
CA ILE A 255 -11.77 13.74 -2.16
C ILE A 255 -11.64 12.31 -1.66
N TRP A 256 -12.16 11.32 -2.37
CA TRP A 256 -12.21 9.92 -1.93
C TRP A 256 -10.85 9.30 -1.57
N PRO A 257 -9.77 9.53 -2.30
CA PRO A 257 -8.45 9.02 -1.90
C PRO A 257 -8.08 9.39 -0.46
N PHE A 258 -8.48 10.59 -0.02
CA PHE A 258 -8.16 11.09 1.31
C PHE A 258 -9.00 10.47 2.42
N LEU A 259 -10.15 9.87 2.11
CA LEU A 259 -10.95 9.15 3.11
C LEU A 259 -10.18 7.99 3.73
N SER A 260 -9.28 7.36 2.98
CA SER A 260 -8.44 6.29 3.51
C SER A 260 -7.48 6.74 4.61
N TYR A 261 -7.20 8.04 4.68
CA TYR A 261 -6.24 8.62 5.62
C TYR A 261 -6.87 9.07 6.94
N GLY A 262 -8.18 9.31 7.00
CA GLY A 262 -8.95 9.59 8.21
C GLY A 262 -8.19 10.31 9.34
N PRO A 263 -7.95 9.64 10.49
CA PRO A 263 -7.25 10.23 11.63
C PRO A 263 -5.84 10.74 11.32
N LEU A 264 -5.18 10.20 10.27
CA LEU A 264 -3.84 10.63 9.87
C LEU A 264 -3.83 12.06 9.31
N ILE A 265 -4.91 12.48 8.66
CA ILE A 265 -5.07 13.87 8.19
C ILE A 265 -5.10 14.81 9.39
N ILE A 266 -5.92 14.51 10.40
CA ILE A 266 -6.01 15.30 11.62
C ILE A 266 -4.67 15.34 12.34
N TYR A 267 -3.97 14.18 12.40
CA TYR A 267 -2.62 14.10 12.93
C TYR A 267 -1.66 15.06 12.19
N SER A 268 -1.74 15.11 10.86
CA SER A 268 -0.86 15.95 10.05
C SER A 268 -1.00 17.43 10.39
N PHE A 269 -2.23 17.93 10.52
CA PHE A 269 -2.49 19.33 10.89
C PHE A 269 -1.99 19.70 12.28
N LEU A 270 -2.03 18.76 13.24
CA LEU A 270 -1.69 19.02 14.62
C LEU A 270 -0.20 18.85 14.96
N PHE A 271 0.53 18.06 14.20
CA PHE A 271 1.89 17.65 14.56
C PHE A 271 2.95 17.88 13.49
N ILE A 272 2.59 18.24 12.26
CA ILE A 272 3.59 18.50 11.22
C ILE A 272 4.37 19.79 11.54
N LYS A 273 5.68 19.69 11.46
CA LYS A 273 6.58 20.85 11.54
C LYS A 273 6.46 21.68 10.26
N LYS A 274 6.20 22.99 10.37
CA LYS A 274 6.05 23.90 9.22
C LYS A 274 7.24 23.84 8.23
N ASN A 275 8.45 23.63 8.72
CA ASN A 275 9.67 23.57 7.92
C ASN A 275 10.25 22.16 7.80
N PHE A 276 9.41 21.14 7.60
CA PHE A 276 9.83 19.74 7.53
C PHE A 276 10.85 19.44 6.41
N LEU A 277 10.84 20.22 5.32
CA LEU A 277 11.81 20.07 4.22
C LEU A 277 13.22 20.51 4.59
N GLN A 278 13.38 21.32 5.65
CA GLN A 278 14.68 21.87 6.08
C GLN A 278 15.39 21.01 7.14
N ILE A 279 14.83 19.85 7.51
CA ILE A 279 15.45 18.98 8.53
C ILE A 279 16.71 18.37 7.94
N LYS A 280 17.88 18.86 8.39
CA LYS A 280 19.20 18.35 7.98
C LYS A 280 19.27 16.82 8.14
N GLY A 281 19.76 16.13 7.10
CA GLY A 281 19.96 14.67 7.09
C GLY A 281 18.76 13.83 6.65
N LYS A 282 17.55 14.43 6.53
CA LYS A 282 16.33 13.71 6.11
C LYS A 282 15.72 14.24 4.81
N ILE A 283 16.37 15.19 4.16
CA ILE A 283 15.80 15.88 2.99
C ILE A 283 15.50 14.90 1.88
N ASP A 284 16.43 14.01 1.55
CA ASP A 284 16.28 13.05 0.45
C ASP A 284 15.17 12.04 0.73
N LEU A 285 15.10 11.56 1.97
CA LEU A 285 14.04 10.66 2.43
C LEU A 285 12.66 11.35 2.36
N ASN A 286 12.56 12.59 2.84
CA ASN A 286 11.32 13.35 2.82
C ASN A 286 10.85 13.63 1.40
N ILE A 287 11.75 14.04 0.50
CA ILE A 287 11.43 14.27 -0.92
C ILE A 287 10.96 12.97 -1.57
N PHE A 288 11.67 11.85 -1.31
CA PHE A 288 11.27 10.55 -1.82
C PHE A 288 9.83 10.19 -1.41
N ILE A 289 9.53 10.26 -0.11
CA ILE A 289 8.22 9.88 0.41
C ILE A 289 7.12 10.78 -0.18
N ILE A 290 7.37 12.09 -0.31
CA ILE A 290 6.38 13.01 -0.87
C ILE A 290 6.09 12.66 -2.34
N ILE A 291 7.12 12.53 -3.17
CA ILE A 291 6.95 12.25 -4.60
C ILE A 291 6.31 10.86 -4.78
N PHE A 292 6.82 9.85 -4.08
CA PHE A 292 6.27 8.50 -4.12
C PHE A 292 4.78 8.48 -3.73
N SER A 293 4.44 9.11 -2.60
CA SER A 293 3.05 9.13 -2.12
C SER A 293 2.13 9.90 -3.06
N PHE A 294 2.61 11.02 -3.59
CA PHE A 294 1.87 11.78 -4.60
C PHE A 294 1.54 10.91 -5.82
N LEU A 295 2.55 10.26 -6.39
CA LEU A 295 2.36 9.40 -7.57
C LEU A 295 1.38 8.25 -7.30
N ILE A 296 1.49 7.61 -6.12
CA ILE A 296 0.58 6.49 -5.75
C ILE A 296 -0.86 6.96 -5.54
N ILE A 297 -1.07 8.13 -4.92
CA ILE A 297 -2.42 8.66 -4.70
C ILE A 297 -3.05 9.14 -6.01
N PHE A 298 -2.26 9.78 -6.87
CA PHE A 298 -2.77 10.32 -8.14
C PHE A 298 -2.97 9.25 -9.22
N GLN A 299 -2.24 8.14 -9.18
CA GLN A 299 -2.38 7.06 -10.16
C GLN A 299 -3.84 6.61 -10.33
N PRO A 300 -4.58 6.21 -9.28
CA PRO A 300 -5.97 5.78 -9.44
C PRO A 300 -6.91 6.91 -9.86
N ILE A 301 -6.58 8.18 -9.56
CA ILE A 301 -7.35 9.33 -10.04
C ILE A 301 -7.24 9.45 -11.57
N LEU A 302 -6.03 9.30 -12.12
CA LEU A 302 -5.81 9.35 -13.56
C LEU A 302 -6.51 8.21 -14.32
N GLN A 303 -6.69 7.08 -13.68
CA GLN A 303 -7.38 5.91 -14.26
C GLN A 303 -8.89 6.14 -14.49
N GLY A 304 -9.48 7.15 -13.87
CA GLY A 304 -10.90 7.46 -13.98
C GLY A 304 -11.80 6.56 -13.12
N LEU A 305 -13.08 6.92 -13.06
CA LEU A 305 -14.09 6.23 -12.23
C LEU A 305 -14.44 4.84 -12.76
N GLU A 306 -14.42 4.65 -14.06
CA GLU A 306 -14.79 3.35 -14.68
C GLU A 306 -13.77 2.26 -14.35
N VAL A 307 -12.49 2.59 -14.32
CA VAL A 307 -11.40 1.66 -14.03
C VAL A 307 -11.13 1.54 -12.54
N SER A 308 -10.91 2.68 -11.88
CA SER A 308 -10.58 2.69 -10.44
C SER A 308 -11.81 2.47 -9.58
N GLY A 309 -12.94 3.03 -9.98
CA GLY A 309 -14.23 2.87 -9.33
C GLY A 309 -14.16 2.97 -7.81
N LYS A 310 -14.81 2.04 -7.14
CA LYS A 310 -14.78 1.88 -5.68
C LYS A 310 -13.39 1.54 -5.12
N ASN A 311 -12.46 1.10 -5.96
CA ASN A 311 -11.10 0.72 -5.55
C ASN A 311 -10.17 1.91 -5.30
N ILE A 312 -10.55 3.14 -5.64
CA ILE A 312 -9.70 4.33 -5.47
C ILE A 312 -9.22 4.50 -4.03
N ILE A 313 -10.10 4.26 -3.05
CA ILE A 313 -9.77 4.36 -1.62
C ILE A 313 -8.69 3.33 -1.26
N ARG A 314 -8.86 2.08 -1.68
CA ARG A 314 -7.89 1.00 -1.47
C ARG A 314 -6.56 1.32 -2.15
N LEU A 315 -6.57 1.74 -3.41
CA LEU A 315 -5.36 2.03 -4.16
C LEU A 315 -4.58 3.20 -3.55
N SER A 316 -5.28 4.19 -2.99
CA SER A 316 -4.65 5.30 -2.27
C SER A 316 -3.98 4.84 -0.97
N THR A 317 -4.49 3.81 -0.28
CA THR A 317 -3.87 3.28 0.94
C THR A 317 -2.49 2.66 0.72
N LEU A 318 -2.11 2.37 -0.52
CA LEU A 318 -0.76 1.89 -0.84
C LEU A 318 0.34 2.87 -0.42
N ALA A 319 0.05 4.17 -0.37
CA ALA A 319 0.97 5.19 0.12
C ALA A 319 0.88 5.40 1.65
N TYR A 320 -0.12 4.83 2.33
CA TYR A 320 -0.40 5.10 3.74
C TYR A 320 0.81 4.83 4.66
N PRO A 321 1.51 3.68 4.57
CA PRO A 321 2.67 3.43 5.43
C PRO A 321 3.81 4.44 5.22
N ALA A 322 4.02 4.88 3.99
CA ALA A 322 5.05 5.87 3.66
C ALA A 322 4.72 7.24 4.27
N ILE A 323 3.47 7.70 4.12
CA ILE A 323 2.98 8.96 4.70
C ILE A 323 3.02 8.90 6.23
N LEU A 324 2.62 7.77 6.82
CA LEU A 324 2.71 7.57 8.28
C LEU A 324 4.14 7.72 8.78
N ILE A 325 5.10 7.07 8.12
CA ILE A 325 6.53 7.20 8.44
C ILE A 325 6.94 8.68 8.37
N PHE A 326 6.62 9.37 7.27
CA PHE A 326 6.95 10.78 7.07
C PHE A 326 6.42 11.67 8.20
N LEU A 327 5.16 11.50 8.60
CA LEU A 327 4.54 12.30 9.64
C LEU A 327 5.15 12.05 11.02
N ILE A 328 5.47 10.80 11.32
CA ILE A 328 6.01 10.41 12.63
C ILE A 328 7.48 10.80 12.80
N ILE A 329 8.27 10.82 11.74
CA ILE A 329 9.69 11.22 11.83
C ILE A 329 9.89 12.74 11.80
N ASN A 330 8.86 13.51 11.45
CA ASN A 330 8.90 14.97 11.34
C ASN A 330 7.94 15.69 12.33
N PRO A 331 7.84 15.29 13.62
CA PRO A 331 6.91 15.92 14.53
C PRO A 331 7.39 17.33 14.92
N GLU A 332 6.44 18.24 15.07
CA GLU A 332 6.74 19.58 15.61
C GLU A 332 7.19 19.51 17.08
N LYS A 333 6.56 18.63 17.86
CA LYS A 333 6.86 18.39 19.27
C LYS A 333 7.43 17.00 19.48
N LYS A 334 8.51 16.91 20.23
CA LYS A 334 9.17 15.63 20.55
C LYS A 334 8.35 14.71 21.46
N LYS A 335 7.34 15.25 22.16
CA LYS A 335 6.47 14.50 23.08
C LYS A 335 5.01 14.81 22.80
N ILE A 336 4.17 13.80 22.89
CA ILE A 336 2.72 13.93 22.86
C ILE A 336 2.20 13.93 24.31
N ASN A 337 1.25 14.83 24.64
CA ASN A 337 0.61 14.79 25.95
C ASN A 337 -0.46 13.69 26.03
N LYS A 338 -0.79 13.24 27.24
CA LYS A 338 -1.74 12.15 27.49
C LYS A 338 -3.11 12.40 26.85
N PHE A 339 -3.62 13.64 26.94
CA PHE A 339 -4.93 13.99 26.39
C PHE A 339 -4.96 13.82 24.86
N ARG A 340 -3.98 14.36 24.14
CA ARG A 340 -3.87 14.20 22.69
C ARG A 340 -3.69 12.74 22.29
N PHE A 341 -2.91 11.99 23.05
CA PHE A 341 -2.71 10.56 22.82
C PHE A 341 -4.03 9.79 22.93
N LEU A 342 -4.78 9.98 24.02
CA LEU A 342 -6.09 9.37 24.21
C LEU A 342 -7.09 9.80 23.13
N PHE A 343 -7.13 11.09 22.79
CA PHE A 343 -7.96 11.59 21.69
C PHE A 343 -7.72 10.83 20.39
N PHE A 344 -6.47 10.63 20.00
CA PHE A 344 -6.17 9.87 18.78
C PHE A 344 -6.52 8.39 18.88
N ILE A 345 -6.37 7.76 20.04
CA ILE A 345 -6.82 6.37 20.25
C ILE A 345 -8.33 6.30 20.02
N THR A 346 -9.10 7.17 20.67
CA THR A 346 -10.56 7.21 20.52
C THR A 346 -10.97 7.46 19.07
N LEU A 347 -10.33 8.41 18.41
CA LEU A 347 -10.59 8.72 17.00
C LEU A 347 -10.31 7.51 16.09
N CYS A 348 -9.21 6.80 16.32
CA CYS A 348 -8.87 5.59 15.56
C CYS A 348 -9.84 4.45 15.84
N LEU A 349 -10.33 4.29 17.07
CA LEU A 349 -11.33 3.28 17.40
C LEU A 349 -12.67 3.57 16.72
N ILE A 350 -13.12 4.83 16.74
CA ILE A 350 -14.33 5.28 16.03
C ILE A 350 -14.15 5.04 14.52
N TRP A 351 -13.01 5.43 13.96
CA TRP A 351 -12.72 5.21 12.55
C TRP A 351 -12.67 3.73 12.18
N SER A 352 -12.05 2.91 13.03
CA SER A 352 -11.97 1.46 12.84
C SER A 352 -13.33 0.76 12.94
N SER A 353 -14.28 1.29 13.71
CA SER A 353 -15.64 0.75 13.83
C SER A 353 -16.50 1.04 12.62
N HIS A 354 -16.10 2.00 11.79
CA HIS A 354 -16.80 2.32 10.56
C HIS A 354 -16.70 1.13 9.59
N PRO A 355 -17.82 0.53 9.17
CA PRO A 355 -17.77 -0.59 8.24
C PRO A 355 -17.22 -0.09 6.90
N THR A 356 -16.13 -0.70 6.45
CA THR A 356 -15.44 -0.39 5.18
C THR A 356 -16.39 -0.37 3.99
N PHE A 357 -17.50 -1.08 4.09
CA PHE A 357 -18.47 -1.27 3.02
C PHE A 357 -19.76 -0.45 3.18
N SER A 358 -20.04 0.11 4.34
CA SER A 358 -21.20 1.01 4.49
C SER A 358 -20.99 2.34 3.75
N ILE A 359 -19.74 2.75 3.55
CA ILE A 359 -19.44 3.88 2.65
C ILE A 359 -19.86 3.53 1.23
N PHE A 360 -19.61 2.31 0.76
CA PHE A 360 -20.05 1.85 -0.56
C PHE A 360 -21.58 1.78 -0.66
N SER A 361 -22.28 1.28 0.37
CA SER A 361 -23.75 1.28 0.39
C SER A 361 -24.35 2.67 0.50
N PHE A 362 -23.69 3.60 1.19
CA PHE A 362 -24.07 5.01 1.23
C PHE A 362 -23.90 5.66 -0.16
N LEU A 363 -22.84 5.34 -0.87
CA LEU A 363 -22.54 5.87 -2.19
C LEU A 363 -23.45 5.28 -3.28
N GLU A 364 -23.91 4.03 -3.13
CA GLU A 364 -24.94 3.44 -3.99
C GLU A 364 -26.31 4.10 -3.78
N LYS A 365 -26.60 4.59 -2.57
CA LYS A 365 -27.82 5.35 -2.27
C LYS A 365 -27.77 6.80 -2.74
N VAL A 366 -26.60 7.39 -2.84
CA VAL A 366 -26.39 8.65 -3.58
C VAL A 366 -26.32 8.27 -5.05
N LYS A 367 -27.50 8.11 -5.68
CA LYS A 367 -27.61 7.88 -7.12
C LYS A 367 -26.75 8.91 -7.86
N PHE A 368 -25.66 8.43 -8.43
CA PHE A 368 -24.93 9.16 -9.46
C PHE A 368 -25.73 9.09 -10.76
#